data_e40ee044aa6f14b55b67ca6b0f65ce23
#
_entry.id   e40ee044aa6f14b55b67ca6b0f65ce23
#
_cell.length_a   1.000
_cell.length_b   1.000
_cell.length_c   1.000
_cell.angle_alpha   90.00
_cell.angle_beta   90.00
_cell.angle_gamma   90.00
#
_symmetry.space_group_name_H-M   'P 1'
#
loop_
_entity.id
_entity.type
_entity.pdbx_description
1 polymer ?
#
loop_
_entity_poly.entity_id
_entity_poly.type
_entity_poly.pdbx_seq_one_letter_code
_entity_poly.pdbx_strand_id
1 'polypeptide(L)'
;MTRHKKQRYHFPVRKLAGVFVASLTGFLLLSAVGVYWAISPVARPAVAMMAIRPAVSGASAMILEHAVRVYFGNSDKNKKAADCGAVYPLYREVPKTSTMMKNAISELIAGLSWSEADAGYFNSISGGTKINSFTVDNGVAHVDFDKRIKDGIVGTCDAAEIKSQITSTLKQFPSVKSVVISVDGADGLAL
;
A
#
# COMPACT_ATOMS: atom_id res chain seq x y z
N MET A 1 12.64 3.65 -42.67
CA MET A 1 13.76 3.65 -41.70
C MET A 1 13.82 5.01 -41.02
N THR A 2 13.15 5.20 -39.92
CA THR A 2 13.12 6.45 -39.13
C THR A 2 13.73 6.18 -37.78
N ARG A 3 14.94 6.74 -37.55
CA ARG A 3 15.73 6.65 -36.31
C ARG A 3 15.07 7.52 -35.23
N HIS A 4 14.51 6.94 -34.18
CA HIS A 4 14.13 7.66 -32.98
C HIS A 4 15.39 8.08 -32.19
N LYS A 5 15.62 9.38 -32.10
CA LYS A 5 16.66 10.00 -31.27
C LYS A 5 16.25 9.91 -29.78
N LYS A 6 17.03 9.17 -29.01
CA LYS A 6 16.92 9.08 -27.55
C LYS A 6 17.36 10.41 -26.95
N GLN A 7 16.43 11.20 -26.41
CA GLN A 7 16.73 12.44 -25.67
C GLN A 7 17.21 12.07 -24.26
N ARG A 8 18.48 12.38 -24.00
CA ARG A 8 19.05 12.29 -22.64
C ARG A 8 18.81 13.62 -21.93
N TYR A 9 18.05 13.60 -20.86
CA TYR A 9 17.93 14.73 -19.96
C TYR A 9 19.15 14.80 -19.06
N HIS A 10 19.97 15.84 -19.24
CA HIS A 10 21.04 16.22 -18.32
C HIS A 10 20.45 17.15 -17.25
N PHE A 11 20.44 16.71 -16.00
CA PHE A 11 20.23 17.61 -14.86
C PHE A 11 21.55 18.24 -14.45
N PRO A 12 21.66 19.56 -14.35
CA PRO A 12 22.86 20.20 -13.84
C PRO A 12 22.92 20.11 -12.31
N VAL A 13 23.89 19.36 -11.81
CA VAL A 13 24.23 19.32 -10.39
C VAL A 13 24.90 20.66 -10.02
N ARG A 14 24.14 21.56 -9.39
CA ARG A 14 24.73 22.77 -8.79
C ARG A 14 25.52 22.39 -7.53
N LYS A 15 26.84 22.50 -7.64
CA LYS A 15 27.78 22.45 -6.51
C LYS A 15 27.50 23.65 -5.59
N LEU A 16 27.01 23.42 -4.39
CA LEU A 16 27.08 24.36 -3.28
C LEU A 16 28.28 23.97 -2.44
N ALA A 17 29.41 24.62 -2.75
CA ALA A 17 30.60 24.65 -1.91
C ALA A 17 30.62 25.99 -1.16
N GLY A 18 30.98 25.93 0.11
CA GLY A 18 31.29 27.09 0.96
C GLY A 18 30.20 27.37 1.97
N VAL A 19 30.39 27.45 3.25
CA VAL A 19 31.41 28.13 4.02
C VAL A 19 31.34 27.53 5.43
N PHE A 20 32.37 26.84 5.84
CA PHE A 20 32.69 26.62 7.26
C PHE A 20 33.74 27.70 7.64
N VAL A 21 33.30 28.72 8.35
CA VAL A 21 34.19 29.61 9.07
C VAL A 21 33.88 29.57 10.55
N ALA A 22 34.89 29.23 11.27
CA ALA A 22 35.05 29.08 12.70
C ALA A 22 34.30 30.11 13.59
N SER A 23 33.79 29.63 14.71
CA SER A 23 33.71 30.40 15.93
C SER A 23 34.08 29.48 17.10
N LEU A 24 35.35 29.43 17.39
CA LEU A 24 35.98 28.80 18.54
C LEU A 24 36.34 29.90 19.55
N THR A 25 35.35 30.56 20.14
CA THR A 25 35.57 31.44 21.32
C THR A 25 34.25 31.55 22.07
N GLY A 26 34.02 30.75 23.10
CA GLY A 26 32.81 30.85 23.93
C GLY A 26 32.63 29.75 24.99
N PHE A 27 33.70 29.00 25.27
CA PHE A 27 33.51 27.81 26.17
C PHE A 27 34.31 27.90 27.47
N LEU A 28 34.50 29.06 28.07
CA LEU A 28 35.33 29.20 29.31
C LEU A 28 34.71 30.02 30.45
N LEU A 29 33.40 30.29 30.48
CA LEU A 29 32.83 31.05 31.63
C LEU A 29 31.55 30.44 32.24
N LEU A 30 31.24 29.16 32.10
CA LEU A 30 30.10 28.52 32.75
C LEU A 30 30.46 27.33 33.65
N SER A 31 31.71 27.26 34.19
CA SER A 31 32.10 26.18 35.09
C SER A 31 32.01 26.49 36.59
N ALA A 32 31.43 27.62 37.01
CA ALA A 32 31.38 28.00 38.42
C ALA A 32 29.99 27.95 39.11
N VAL A 33 28.90 27.64 38.37
CA VAL A 33 27.55 27.62 38.98
C VAL A 33 27.02 26.19 39.16
N GLY A 34 27.70 25.17 38.64
CA GLY A 34 27.24 23.78 38.63
C GLY A 34 27.47 23.00 39.95
N VAL A 35 28.20 23.53 40.93
CA VAL A 35 28.59 22.76 42.12
C VAL A 35 27.69 22.99 43.36
N TYR A 36 26.81 23.97 43.32
CA TYR A 36 25.99 24.32 44.51
C TYR A 36 24.65 23.58 44.63
N TRP A 37 24.25 22.80 43.64
CA TRP A 37 22.96 22.07 43.64
C TRP A 37 23.06 20.57 44.00
N ALA A 38 24.26 20.09 44.36
CA ALA A 38 24.48 18.67 44.63
C ALA A 38 24.28 18.24 46.09
N ILE A 39 23.94 19.14 47.03
CA ILE A 39 23.91 18.82 48.47
C ILE A 39 22.55 19.21 49.11
N SER A 40 21.46 19.18 48.41
CA SER A 40 20.15 19.26 49.05
C SER A 40 19.53 17.86 49.01
N PRO A 41 19.26 17.22 50.17
CA PRO A 41 18.45 16.02 50.25
C PRO A 41 16.99 16.44 50.04
N VAL A 42 16.60 16.72 48.80
CA VAL A 42 15.19 16.83 48.46
C VAL A 42 14.62 15.41 48.53
N ALA A 43 13.87 15.13 49.61
CA ALA A 43 13.06 13.94 49.71
C ALA A 43 12.24 13.80 48.41
N ARG A 44 12.63 12.84 47.57
CA ARG A 44 11.85 12.46 46.40
C ARG A 44 10.55 11.88 46.92
N PRO A 45 9.37 12.46 46.63
CA PRO A 45 8.13 11.73 46.84
C PRO A 45 8.25 10.43 46.04
N ALA A 46 8.05 9.29 46.71
CA ALA A 46 7.87 8.03 46.05
C ALA A 46 6.66 8.16 45.14
N VAL A 47 6.90 8.57 43.90
CA VAL A 47 5.90 8.46 42.87
C VAL A 47 5.74 6.96 42.69
N ALA A 48 4.66 6.42 43.29
CA ALA A 48 4.21 5.08 42.94
C ALA A 48 4.20 5.02 41.41
N MET A 49 5.12 4.23 40.84
CA MET A 49 5.09 3.85 39.44
C MET A 49 3.81 3.07 39.28
N MET A 50 2.71 3.80 39.11
CA MET A 50 1.50 3.26 38.52
C MET A 50 1.93 2.78 37.17
N ALA A 51 2.15 1.47 37.05
CA ALA A 51 2.45 0.84 35.77
C ALA A 51 1.30 1.21 34.85
N ILE A 52 1.51 2.24 34.04
CA ILE A 52 0.69 2.52 32.88
C ILE A 52 0.92 1.31 31.99
N ARG A 53 0.11 0.28 32.18
CA ARG A 53 -0.06 -0.76 31.18
C ARG A 53 -0.51 -0.02 29.94
N PRO A 54 0.25 -0.05 28.84
CA PRO A 54 -0.29 0.48 27.60
C PRO A 54 -1.50 -0.39 27.27
N ALA A 55 -2.69 0.17 27.43
CA ALA A 55 -3.92 -0.39 26.91
C ALA A 55 -3.94 -0.20 25.37
N VAL A 56 -2.90 -0.72 24.71
CA VAL A 56 -2.76 -0.64 23.23
C VAL A 56 -3.37 -1.87 22.58
N SER A 57 -3.81 -2.88 23.36
CA SER A 57 -4.30 -4.14 22.80
C SER A 57 -5.69 -4.05 22.16
N GLY A 58 -6.52 -3.07 22.57
CA GLY A 58 -7.89 -2.99 22.06
C GLY A 58 -8.03 -2.23 20.73
N ALA A 59 -7.27 -1.16 20.56
CA ALA A 59 -7.37 -0.33 19.33
C ALA A 59 -6.79 -1.03 18.11
N SER A 60 -5.67 -1.76 18.26
CA SER A 60 -5.08 -2.51 17.16
C SER A 60 -5.95 -3.71 16.73
N ALA A 61 -6.62 -4.38 17.68
CA ALA A 61 -7.52 -5.48 17.34
C ALA A 61 -8.79 -4.99 16.64
N MET A 62 -9.31 -3.80 17.00
CA MET A 62 -10.49 -3.22 16.32
C MET A 62 -10.17 -2.76 14.90
N ILE A 63 -8.95 -2.27 14.64
CA ILE A 63 -8.49 -1.87 13.30
C ILE A 63 -8.39 -3.10 12.39
N LEU A 64 -7.90 -4.24 12.92
CA LEU A 64 -7.77 -5.48 12.14
C LEU A 64 -9.10 -6.14 11.79
N GLU A 65 -10.19 -5.89 12.54
CA GLU A 65 -11.51 -6.45 12.21
C GLU A 65 -12.10 -5.90 10.91
N HIS A 66 -11.62 -4.77 10.42
CA HIS A 66 -12.10 -4.13 9.19
C HIS A 66 -11.07 -4.11 8.07
N ALA A 67 -9.89 -4.66 8.30
CA ALA A 67 -8.83 -4.71 7.31
C ALA A 67 -9.07 -5.86 6.32
N VAL A 68 -9.03 -5.56 5.04
CA VAL A 68 -9.05 -6.53 3.95
C VAL A 68 -7.71 -6.55 3.24
N ARG A 69 -7.38 -7.69 2.65
CA ARG A 69 -6.21 -7.82 1.78
C ARG A 69 -6.62 -7.48 0.36
N VAL A 70 -5.88 -6.59 -0.27
CA VAL A 70 -6.02 -6.27 -1.69
C VAL A 70 -4.74 -6.70 -2.39
N TYR A 71 -4.87 -7.48 -3.45
CA TYR A 71 -3.72 -8.14 -4.07
C TYR A 71 -3.29 -7.42 -5.33
N PHE A 72 -2.01 -7.03 -5.39
CA PHE A 72 -1.37 -6.32 -6.49
C PHE A 72 -0.18 -7.11 -7.02
N GLY A 73 0.25 -6.85 -8.24
CA GLY A 73 1.54 -7.31 -8.74
C GLY A 73 2.69 -6.63 -7.99
N ASN A 74 3.89 -7.23 -8.03
CA ASN A 74 5.10 -6.60 -7.48
C ASN A 74 6.33 -7.04 -8.28
N SER A 75 6.97 -6.10 -8.95
CA SER A 75 8.11 -6.34 -9.83
C SER A 75 9.37 -6.79 -9.08
N ASP A 76 9.56 -6.32 -7.85
CA ASP A 76 10.73 -6.67 -7.05
C ASP A 76 10.65 -8.09 -6.48
N LYS A 77 9.44 -8.54 -6.16
CA LYS A 77 9.18 -9.90 -5.66
C LYS A 77 9.09 -10.92 -6.79
N ASN A 78 8.64 -10.51 -7.98
CA ASN A 78 8.52 -11.34 -9.18
C ASN A 78 9.56 -10.97 -10.24
N LYS A 79 10.84 -10.85 -9.84
CA LYS A 79 11.96 -10.37 -10.69
C LYS A 79 12.15 -11.12 -12.00
N LYS A 80 11.73 -12.36 -12.08
CA LYS A 80 11.88 -13.19 -13.30
C LYS A 80 10.68 -13.12 -14.22
N ALA A 81 9.62 -12.39 -13.83
CA ALA A 81 8.33 -12.35 -14.54
C ALA A 81 7.85 -13.75 -15.00
N ALA A 82 8.26 -14.80 -14.25
CA ALA A 82 8.03 -16.18 -14.61
C ALA A 82 6.57 -16.59 -14.40
N ASP A 83 5.83 -15.86 -13.59
CA ASP A 83 4.44 -16.10 -13.27
C ASP A 83 3.66 -14.78 -13.40
N CYS A 84 2.92 -14.67 -14.50
CA CYS A 84 2.02 -13.53 -14.74
C CYS A 84 0.90 -13.44 -13.69
N GLY A 85 0.61 -14.52 -12.96
CA GLY A 85 -0.41 -14.57 -11.92
C GLY A 85 0.09 -14.26 -10.51
N ALA A 86 1.38 -13.96 -10.33
CA ALA A 86 1.95 -13.70 -9.01
C ALA A 86 1.46 -12.36 -8.44
N VAL A 87 0.71 -12.42 -7.33
CA VAL A 87 0.16 -11.25 -6.65
C VAL A 87 0.46 -11.26 -5.16
N TYR A 88 0.58 -10.08 -4.57
CA TYR A 88 1.03 -9.88 -3.19
C TYR A 88 0.05 -8.96 -2.45
N PRO A 89 -0.30 -9.28 -1.19
CA PRO A 89 -1.31 -8.53 -0.45
C PRO A 89 -0.76 -7.21 0.08
N LEU A 90 -1.62 -6.20 0.01
CA LEU A 90 -1.58 -4.98 0.80
C LEU A 90 -2.85 -4.89 1.63
N TYR A 91 -2.79 -4.27 2.80
CA TYR A 91 -3.94 -4.12 3.67
C TYR A 91 -4.67 -2.81 3.39
N ARG A 92 -6.01 -2.87 3.40
CA ARG A 92 -6.89 -1.70 3.28
C ARG A 92 -7.93 -1.75 4.38
N GLU A 93 -8.21 -0.62 4.98
CA GLU A 93 -9.34 -0.48 5.89
C GLU A 93 -10.61 -0.23 5.09
N VAL A 94 -11.61 -1.06 5.31
CA VAL A 94 -12.92 -0.92 4.66
C VAL A 94 -14.01 -0.96 5.72
N PRO A 95 -15.15 -0.26 5.51
CA PRO A 95 -16.28 -0.33 6.41
C PRO A 95 -16.77 -1.76 6.59
N LYS A 96 -17.03 -2.20 7.83
CA LYS A 96 -17.62 -3.50 8.15
C LYS A 96 -19.12 -3.50 7.78
N THR A 97 -19.40 -3.81 6.54
CA THR A 97 -20.75 -3.83 5.97
C THR A 97 -20.99 -5.12 5.20
N SER A 98 -22.26 -5.40 4.85
CA SER A 98 -22.60 -6.49 3.92
C SER A 98 -21.93 -6.36 2.55
N THR A 99 -21.38 -5.19 2.22
CA THR A 99 -20.68 -4.88 0.95
C THR A 99 -19.17 -4.99 1.05
N MET A 100 -18.62 -5.57 2.13
CA MET A 100 -17.15 -5.62 2.37
C MET A 100 -16.37 -6.22 1.17
N MET A 101 -16.90 -7.25 0.52
CA MET A 101 -16.27 -7.85 -0.66
C MET A 101 -16.22 -6.87 -1.84
N LYS A 102 -17.35 -6.17 -2.09
CA LYS A 102 -17.42 -5.13 -3.13
C LYS A 102 -16.46 -3.98 -2.79
N ASN A 103 -16.37 -3.59 -1.52
CA ASN A 103 -15.45 -2.55 -1.08
C ASN A 103 -13.99 -2.98 -1.30
N ALA A 104 -13.63 -4.24 -1.04
CA ALA A 104 -12.28 -4.75 -1.33
C ALA A 104 -11.92 -4.64 -2.82
N ILE A 105 -12.85 -4.92 -3.73
CA ILE A 105 -12.64 -4.72 -5.16
C ILE A 105 -12.58 -3.23 -5.51
N SER A 106 -13.36 -2.39 -4.85
CA SER A 106 -13.28 -0.94 -5.05
C SER A 106 -11.90 -0.39 -4.65
N GLU A 107 -11.33 -0.88 -3.55
CA GLU A 107 -9.95 -0.54 -3.14
C GLU A 107 -8.90 -1.04 -4.14
N LEU A 108 -9.10 -2.22 -4.72
CA LEU A 108 -8.24 -2.72 -5.79
C LEU A 108 -8.26 -1.79 -7.01
N ILE A 109 -9.45 -1.33 -7.44
CA ILE A 109 -9.61 -0.40 -8.56
C ILE A 109 -9.06 0.98 -8.22
N ALA A 110 -9.21 1.45 -6.97
CA ALA A 110 -8.64 2.71 -6.51
C ALA A 110 -7.11 2.74 -6.62
N GLY A 111 -6.47 1.55 -6.55
CA GLY A 111 -5.06 1.37 -6.87
C GLY A 111 -4.12 1.59 -5.71
N LEU A 112 -2.93 2.10 -6.03
CA LEU A 112 -1.77 2.18 -5.14
C LEU A 112 -1.49 3.62 -4.70
N SER A 113 -0.99 3.75 -3.48
CA SER A 113 -0.33 4.96 -3.04
C SER A 113 1.07 5.11 -3.66
N TRP A 114 1.64 6.32 -3.60
CA TRP A 114 3.01 6.56 -4.09
C TRP A 114 4.06 5.68 -3.40
N SER A 115 3.94 5.47 -2.09
CA SER A 115 4.88 4.63 -1.34
C SER A 115 4.79 3.15 -1.71
N GLU A 116 3.62 2.66 -2.07
CA GLU A 116 3.42 1.29 -2.53
C GLU A 116 3.98 1.08 -3.94
N ALA A 117 3.77 2.06 -4.83
CA ALA A 117 4.35 2.03 -6.17
C ALA A 117 5.89 2.09 -6.10
N ASP A 118 6.45 2.92 -5.23
CA ASP A 118 7.91 3.00 -4.99
C ASP A 118 8.48 1.70 -4.41
N ALA A 119 7.68 0.93 -3.67
CA ALA A 119 8.01 -0.41 -3.18
C ALA A 119 7.82 -1.52 -4.24
N GLY A 120 7.70 -1.16 -5.52
CA GLY A 120 7.63 -2.07 -6.66
C GLY A 120 6.26 -2.69 -6.91
N TYR A 121 5.20 -2.29 -6.18
CA TYR A 121 3.84 -2.75 -6.48
C TYR A 121 3.29 -2.08 -7.72
N PHE A 122 2.46 -2.81 -8.47
CA PHE A 122 1.75 -2.28 -9.64
C PHE A 122 0.33 -2.85 -9.73
N ASN A 123 -0.55 -2.09 -10.36
CA ASN A 123 -1.94 -2.49 -10.63
C ASN A 123 -2.12 -2.66 -12.14
N SER A 124 -2.57 -3.83 -12.56
CA SER A 124 -2.85 -4.12 -13.97
C SER A 124 -4.26 -3.71 -14.38
N ILE A 125 -5.12 -3.34 -13.42
CA ILE A 125 -6.46 -2.84 -13.71
C ILE A 125 -6.39 -1.37 -14.11
N SER A 126 -6.95 -1.03 -15.24
CA SER A 126 -6.99 0.34 -15.74
C SER A 126 -7.73 1.29 -14.81
N GLY A 127 -7.14 2.45 -14.57
CA GLY A 127 -7.74 3.49 -13.72
C GLY A 127 -9.09 3.95 -14.26
N GLY A 128 -10.05 4.12 -13.35
CA GLY A 128 -11.41 4.54 -13.67
C GLY A 128 -12.33 3.40 -14.15
N THR A 129 -11.87 2.14 -14.13
CA THR A 129 -12.73 0.95 -14.26
C THR A 129 -13.88 1.01 -13.25
N LYS A 130 -15.09 0.63 -13.68
CA LYS A 130 -16.27 0.63 -12.82
C LYS A 130 -16.82 -0.78 -12.66
N ILE A 131 -17.39 -1.03 -11.47
CA ILE A 131 -18.15 -2.25 -11.18
C ILE A 131 -19.60 -2.01 -11.62
N ASN A 132 -20.04 -2.68 -12.67
CA ASN A 132 -21.43 -2.65 -13.14
C ASN A 132 -22.33 -3.45 -12.20
N SER A 133 -21.90 -4.68 -11.83
CA SER A 133 -22.61 -5.51 -10.87
C SER A 133 -21.66 -6.35 -10.01
N PHE A 134 -22.12 -6.70 -8.81
CA PHE A 134 -21.44 -7.60 -7.89
C PHE A 134 -22.43 -8.45 -7.14
N THR A 135 -22.35 -9.78 -7.27
CA THR A 135 -23.17 -10.72 -6.54
C THR A 135 -22.35 -11.91 -6.06
N VAL A 136 -22.81 -12.55 -4.99
CA VAL A 136 -22.23 -13.82 -4.53
C VAL A 136 -23.38 -14.81 -4.37
N ASP A 137 -23.34 -15.88 -5.15
CA ASP A 137 -24.34 -16.93 -5.13
C ASP A 137 -23.65 -18.31 -5.04
N ASN A 138 -24.09 -19.13 -4.08
CA ASN A 138 -23.60 -20.49 -3.87
C ASN A 138 -22.06 -20.60 -3.78
N GLY A 139 -21.40 -19.54 -3.29
CA GLY A 139 -19.94 -19.48 -3.19
C GLY A 139 -19.23 -19.02 -4.46
N VAL A 140 -19.97 -18.61 -5.47
CA VAL A 140 -19.44 -18.01 -6.70
C VAL A 140 -19.61 -16.50 -6.62
N ALA A 141 -18.52 -15.76 -6.64
CA ALA A 141 -18.55 -14.31 -6.77
C ALA A 141 -18.58 -13.92 -8.24
N HIS A 142 -19.64 -13.27 -8.66
CA HIS A 142 -19.79 -12.71 -10.01
C HIS A 142 -19.51 -11.22 -9.95
N VAL A 143 -18.53 -10.77 -10.74
CA VAL A 143 -18.15 -9.36 -10.83
C VAL A 143 -18.20 -8.96 -12.30
N ASP A 144 -19.07 -8.03 -12.62
CA ASP A 144 -19.15 -7.43 -13.94
C ASP A 144 -18.52 -6.03 -13.92
N PHE A 145 -17.61 -5.78 -14.85
CA PHE A 145 -16.91 -4.52 -15.00
C PHE A 145 -17.32 -3.83 -16.30
N ASP A 146 -17.11 -2.53 -16.37
CA ASP A 146 -17.19 -1.81 -17.63
C ASP A 146 -15.98 -2.15 -18.53
N LYS A 147 -16.10 -1.81 -19.83
CA LYS A 147 -15.08 -2.10 -20.84
C LYS A 147 -13.69 -1.55 -20.53
N ARG A 148 -13.57 -0.56 -19.64
CA ARG A 148 -12.28 0.03 -19.25
C ARG A 148 -11.32 -0.96 -18.62
N ILE A 149 -11.81 -2.03 -18.02
CA ILE A 149 -10.96 -3.09 -17.48
C ILE A 149 -10.06 -3.71 -18.55
N LYS A 150 -10.45 -3.62 -19.81
CA LYS A 150 -9.67 -4.13 -20.98
C LYS A 150 -8.66 -3.12 -21.51
N ASP A 151 -8.72 -1.85 -21.08
CA ASP A 151 -7.80 -0.83 -21.54
C ASP A 151 -6.37 -1.17 -21.09
N GLY A 152 -5.44 -1.18 -22.04
CA GLY A 152 -4.03 -1.50 -21.77
C GLY A 152 -3.69 -2.99 -21.78
N ILE A 153 -4.65 -3.90 -21.96
CA ILE A 153 -4.35 -5.33 -22.17
C ILE A 153 -3.74 -5.49 -23.56
N VAL A 154 -2.48 -5.92 -23.62
CA VAL A 154 -1.73 -6.14 -24.86
C VAL A 154 -1.46 -7.62 -25.08
N GLY A 155 -1.54 -8.43 -24.03
CA GLY A 155 -1.21 -9.84 -24.06
C GLY A 155 -1.90 -10.69 -23.00
N THR A 156 -1.67 -11.99 -23.09
CA THR A 156 -2.26 -12.96 -22.17
C THR A 156 -1.77 -12.80 -20.73
N CYS A 157 -0.57 -12.26 -20.52
CA CYS A 157 -0.04 -11.96 -19.20
C CYS A 157 -0.87 -10.87 -18.50
N ASP A 158 -1.19 -9.77 -19.19
CA ASP A 158 -1.95 -8.67 -18.60
C ASP A 158 -3.33 -9.14 -18.12
N ALA A 159 -4.01 -9.95 -18.96
CA ALA A 159 -5.30 -10.55 -18.61
C ALA A 159 -5.18 -11.52 -17.40
N ALA A 160 -4.08 -12.30 -17.32
CA ALA A 160 -3.83 -13.21 -16.22
C ALA A 160 -3.55 -12.44 -14.92
N GLU A 161 -2.80 -11.34 -14.96
CA GLU A 161 -2.54 -10.47 -13.81
C GLU A 161 -3.83 -9.86 -13.26
N ILE A 162 -4.66 -9.26 -14.12
CA ILE A 162 -5.96 -8.69 -13.73
C ILE A 162 -6.81 -9.76 -13.06
N LYS A 163 -6.93 -10.94 -13.70
CA LYS A 163 -7.68 -12.06 -13.13
C LYS A 163 -7.16 -12.49 -11.77
N SER A 164 -5.85 -12.55 -11.60
CA SER A 164 -5.21 -12.96 -10.35
C SER A 164 -5.43 -11.93 -9.24
N GLN A 165 -5.30 -10.63 -9.54
CA GLN A 165 -5.55 -9.55 -8.60
C GLN A 165 -6.99 -9.60 -8.08
N ILE A 166 -7.98 -9.72 -8.95
CA ILE A 166 -9.40 -9.80 -8.58
C ILE A 166 -9.70 -11.08 -7.80
N THR A 167 -9.26 -12.23 -8.33
CA THR A 167 -9.55 -13.53 -7.75
C THR A 167 -8.93 -13.67 -6.36
N SER A 168 -7.68 -13.27 -6.19
CA SER A 168 -7.00 -13.35 -4.89
C SER A 168 -7.60 -12.39 -3.86
N THR A 169 -8.02 -11.20 -4.30
CA THR A 169 -8.72 -10.24 -3.44
C THR A 169 -10.06 -10.79 -2.95
N LEU A 170 -10.81 -11.51 -3.79
CA LEU A 170 -12.11 -12.07 -3.38
C LEU A 170 -11.98 -13.39 -2.63
N LYS A 171 -11.04 -14.25 -2.97
CA LYS A 171 -10.86 -15.54 -2.30
C LYS A 171 -10.38 -15.47 -0.85
N GLN A 172 -10.00 -14.30 -0.35
CA GLN A 172 -9.75 -14.13 1.09
C GLN A 172 -11.01 -14.33 1.94
N PHE A 173 -12.20 -14.15 1.36
CA PHE A 173 -13.47 -14.31 2.06
C PHE A 173 -13.90 -15.77 2.04
N PRO A 174 -14.16 -16.40 3.19
CA PRO A 174 -14.48 -17.84 3.27
C PRO A 174 -15.73 -18.25 2.50
N SER A 175 -16.66 -17.31 2.28
CA SER A 175 -17.87 -17.52 1.48
C SER A 175 -17.60 -17.60 -0.03
N VAL A 176 -16.40 -17.22 -0.51
CA VAL A 176 -16.05 -17.22 -1.93
C VAL A 176 -15.18 -18.43 -2.27
N LYS A 177 -15.71 -19.35 -3.05
CA LYS A 177 -15.03 -20.55 -3.55
C LYS A 177 -14.44 -20.32 -4.95
N SER A 178 -15.18 -19.60 -5.80
CA SER A 178 -14.76 -19.26 -7.16
C SER A 178 -15.20 -17.86 -7.55
N VAL A 179 -14.57 -17.33 -8.58
CA VAL A 179 -14.82 -15.97 -9.09
C VAL A 179 -15.07 -16.05 -10.59
N VAL A 180 -16.16 -15.45 -11.02
CA VAL A 180 -16.52 -15.24 -12.43
C VAL A 180 -16.39 -13.75 -12.71
N ILE A 181 -15.63 -13.41 -13.74
CA ILE A 181 -15.40 -12.04 -14.17
C ILE A 181 -16.05 -11.87 -15.53
N SER A 182 -16.91 -10.86 -15.66
CA SER A 182 -17.52 -10.46 -16.92
C SER A 182 -17.22 -8.99 -17.23
N VAL A 183 -17.41 -8.61 -18.47
CA VAL A 183 -17.20 -7.24 -18.96
C VAL A 183 -18.40 -6.86 -19.81
N ASP A 184 -19.17 -5.84 -19.38
CA ASP A 184 -20.43 -5.42 -20.00
C ASP A 184 -21.38 -6.62 -20.25
N GLY A 185 -21.45 -7.54 -19.27
CA GLY A 185 -22.29 -8.73 -19.30
C GLY A 185 -21.74 -9.91 -20.11
N ALA A 186 -20.59 -9.76 -20.79
CA ALA A 186 -19.94 -10.85 -21.50
C ALA A 186 -18.88 -11.54 -20.62
N ASP A 187 -18.89 -12.87 -20.58
CA ASP A 187 -17.97 -13.64 -19.75
C ASP A 187 -16.51 -13.49 -20.20
N GLY A 188 -15.65 -13.28 -19.20
CA GLY A 188 -14.20 -13.31 -19.33
C GLY A 188 -13.53 -12.01 -19.73
N LEU A 189 -12.22 -11.96 -19.48
CA LEU A 189 -11.29 -10.92 -19.93
C LEU A 189 -10.66 -11.30 -21.29
N ALA A 190 -11.41 -12.00 -22.14
CA ALA A 190 -10.90 -12.37 -23.46
C ALA A 190 -10.56 -11.11 -24.28
N LEU A 191 -9.40 -11.17 -24.94
CA LEU A 191 -8.96 -10.19 -25.95
C LEU A 191 -9.81 -10.29 -27.19
#